data_b3eaf7e8535cf47584ac8fe2337d3931
#
_entry.id   b3eaf7e8535cf47584ac8fe2337d3931
#
_cell.length_a   1.000
_cell.length_b   1.000
_cell.length_c   1.000
_cell.angle_alpha   90.00
_cell.angle_beta   90.00
_cell.angle_gamma   90.00
#
_symmetry.space_group_name_H-M   'P 1'
#
loop_
_entity.id
_entity.type
_entity.pdbx_description
1 polymer ?
#
loop_
_entity_poly.entity_id
_entity_poly.type
_entity_poly.pdbx_seq_one_letter_code
_entity_poly.pdbx_strand_id
1 'polypeptide(L)'
;EIREFYILTDGEFGLVYALSTILSSLLLINFAKLIDFVDLRIYSFLVTIGLLLPCFAIYFLPENVFFLFVIIFALRFFGQGAMTHAGLTSMTRYFGKDRGKAISFGNLGGMLGVMFLPLAVVYLHDYFNFKQIWLLCSFSIVLFIPVLYFTLSNQTERQNRFKETIKENKKIWTTLQVIKDKRFLIYLPLTSSFSFIGTGLMFHQIFIFTQKGWTLEMLGTGFIFLGAFSIIGLLFGGTLIDILNPKKAIIYLLLPIFIGIILLLFFENFYFLIIYMSLYG
;
A
#
# COMPACT_ATOMS: atom_id res chain seq x y z
N GLU A 1 -16.57 8.36 -9.68
CA GLU A 1 -17.85 7.75 -9.24
C GLU A 1 -18.18 8.01 -7.77
N ILE A 2 -17.30 7.60 -6.77
CA ILE A 2 -17.57 7.90 -5.34
C ILE A 2 -17.71 9.40 -5.13
N ARG A 3 -16.80 10.21 -5.65
CA ARG A 3 -16.84 11.67 -5.56
C ARG A 3 -18.13 12.25 -6.17
N GLU A 4 -18.52 11.75 -7.32
CA GLU A 4 -19.74 12.15 -8.02
C GLU A 4 -21.01 11.74 -7.27
N PHE A 5 -20.99 10.53 -6.70
CA PHE A 5 -22.11 10.05 -5.86
C PHE A 5 -22.38 10.96 -4.66
N TYR A 6 -21.32 11.54 -4.08
CA TYR A 6 -21.44 12.50 -2.96
C TYR A 6 -21.50 13.97 -3.40
N ILE A 7 -21.44 14.26 -4.71
CA ILE A 7 -21.45 15.63 -5.27
C ILE A 7 -20.33 16.48 -4.65
N LEU A 8 -19.14 15.88 -4.41
CA LEU A 8 -18.00 16.55 -3.82
C LEU A 8 -17.09 17.16 -4.89
N THR A 9 -16.56 18.34 -4.60
CA THR A 9 -15.43 18.89 -5.36
C THR A 9 -14.16 18.07 -5.12
N ASP A 10 -13.15 18.22 -6.01
CA ASP A 10 -11.85 17.55 -5.85
C ASP A 10 -11.18 17.92 -4.53
N GLY A 11 -11.31 19.20 -4.11
CA GLY A 11 -10.75 19.67 -2.84
C GLY A 11 -11.44 19.06 -1.63
N GLU A 12 -12.76 18.98 -1.60
CA GLU A 12 -13.52 18.38 -0.50
C GLU A 12 -13.24 16.88 -0.38
N PHE A 13 -13.24 16.15 -1.49
CA PHE A 13 -12.88 14.73 -1.49
C PHE A 13 -11.42 14.53 -1.03
N GLY A 14 -10.50 15.39 -1.51
CA GLY A 14 -9.10 15.40 -1.07
C GLY A 14 -8.96 15.65 0.43
N LEU A 15 -9.75 16.56 1.00
CA LEU A 15 -9.75 16.83 2.43
C LEU A 15 -10.25 15.62 3.24
N VAL A 16 -11.37 15.01 2.83
CA VAL A 16 -11.90 13.79 3.47
C VAL A 16 -10.85 12.69 3.45
N TYR A 17 -10.19 12.46 2.31
CA TYR A 17 -9.14 11.46 2.16
C TYR A 17 -7.92 11.77 3.03
N ALA A 18 -7.45 13.01 3.06
CA ALA A 18 -6.29 13.43 3.85
C ALA A 18 -6.55 13.28 5.35
N LEU A 19 -7.68 13.77 5.85
CA LEU A 19 -8.05 13.66 7.27
C LEU A 19 -8.20 12.20 7.70
N SER A 20 -8.87 11.38 6.89
CA SER A 20 -8.99 9.93 7.11
C SER A 20 -7.63 9.25 7.19
N THR A 21 -6.70 9.62 6.31
CA THR A 21 -5.34 9.06 6.25
C THR A 21 -4.52 9.48 7.46
N ILE A 22 -4.56 10.76 7.84
CA ILE A 22 -3.84 11.27 9.02
C ILE A 22 -4.34 10.56 10.28
N LEU A 23 -5.66 10.49 10.49
CA LEU A 23 -6.23 9.82 11.65
C LEU A 23 -5.86 8.34 11.68
N SER A 24 -5.92 7.65 10.54
CA SER A 24 -5.53 6.25 10.44
C SER A 24 -4.06 6.04 10.81
N SER A 25 -3.18 6.92 10.36
CA SER A 25 -1.75 6.86 10.65
C SER A 25 -1.44 7.08 12.13
N LEU A 26 -2.09 8.04 12.77
CA LEU A 26 -1.93 8.33 14.19
C LEU A 26 -2.38 7.16 15.07
N LEU A 27 -3.53 6.57 14.77
CA LEU A 27 -4.05 5.42 15.52
C LEU A 27 -3.23 4.15 15.25
N LEU A 28 -2.69 3.99 14.04
CA LEU A 28 -1.87 2.86 13.68
C LEU A 28 -0.61 2.73 14.55
N ILE A 29 -0.01 3.84 14.99
CA ILE A 29 1.19 3.84 15.86
C ILE A 29 0.97 2.98 17.12
N ASN A 30 -0.23 3.03 17.70
CA ASN A 30 -0.55 2.26 18.89
C ASN A 30 -1.10 0.87 18.54
N PHE A 31 -1.94 0.78 17.51
CA PHE A 31 -2.51 -0.49 17.06
C PHE A 31 -1.43 -1.47 16.56
N ALA A 32 -0.42 -0.96 15.86
CA ALA A 32 0.69 -1.77 15.36
C ALA A 32 1.45 -2.52 16.47
N LYS A 33 1.48 -1.96 17.69
CA LYS A 33 2.11 -2.62 18.86
C LYS A 33 1.39 -3.88 19.29
N LEU A 34 0.11 -4.04 18.96
CA LEU A 34 -0.66 -5.24 19.32
C LEU A 34 -0.04 -6.52 18.76
N ILE A 35 0.67 -6.44 17.62
CA ILE A 35 1.38 -7.58 17.03
C ILE A 35 2.46 -8.18 17.97
N ASP A 36 2.93 -7.40 18.95
CA ASP A 36 3.93 -7.83 19.92
C ASP A 36 3.31 -8.67 21.04
N PHE A 37 2.03 -8.46 21.34
CA PHE A 37 1.32 -9.07 22.45
C PHE A 37 0.34 -10.17 22.01
N VAL A 38 -0.30 -9.98 20.86
CA VAL A 38 -1.32 -10.89 20.33
C VAL A 38 -0.68 -11.90 19.38
N ASP A 39 -1.24 -13.10 19.29
CA ASP A 39 -0.85 -14.08 18.29
C ASP A 39 -1.04 -13.51 16.87
N LEU A 40 -0.04 -13.71 16.00
CA LEU A 40 -0.04 -13.18 14.64
C LEU A 40 -1.29 -13.63 13.86
N ARG A 41 -1.78 -14.82 14.10
CA ARG A 41 -2.99 -15.36 13.46
C ARG A 41 -4.21 -14.54 13.85
N ILE A 42 -4.38 -14.28 15.16
CA ILE A 42 -5.50 -13.47 15.68
C ILE A 42 -5.39 -12.04 15.16
N TYR A 43 -4.19 -11.45 15.20
CA TYR A 43 -3.94 -10.11 14.68
C TYR A 43 -4.29 -10.01 13.20
N SER A 44 -3.82 -10.95 12.37
CA SER A 44 -4.09 -10.96 10.93
C SER A 44 -5.57 -11.16 10.63
N PHE A 45 -6.26 -11.98 11.41
CA PHE A 45 -7.69 -12.20 11.28
C PHE A 45 -8.49 -10.94 11.61
N LEU A 46 -8.18 -10.27 12.72
CA LEU A 46 -8.80 -8.99 13.09
C LEU A 46 -8.61 -7.92 12.00
N VAL A 47 -7.40 -7.83 11.44
CA VAL A 47 -7.10 -6.89 10.37
C VAL A 47 -7.87 -7.23 9.09
N THR A 48 -7.98 -8.51 8.75
CA THR A 48 -8.73 -8.95 7.55
C THR A 48 -10.23 -8.69 7.69
N ILE A 49 -10.82 -8.96 8.85
CA ILE A 49 -12.22 -8.60 9.13
C ILE A 49 -12.40 -7.08 9.13
N GLY A 50 -11.46 -6.35 9.74
CA GLY A 50 -11.47 -4.89 9.74
C GLY A 50 -11.44 -4.28 8.32
N LEU A 51 -10.80 -4.96 7.36
CA LEU A 51 -10.81 -4.57 5.94
C LEU A 51 -12.09 -5.01 5.22
N LEU A 52 -12.62 -6.19 5.56
CA LEU A 52 -13.86 -6.70 4.97
C LEU A 52 -15.05 -5.77 5.23
N LEU A 53 -15.17 -5.28 6.46
CA LEU A 53 -16.31 -4.45 6.89
C LEU A 53 -16.48 -3.17 6.04
N PRO A 54 -15.47 -2.32 5.82
CA PRO A 54 -15.63 -1.13 4.98
C PRO A 54 -15.88 -1.48 3.50
N CYS A 55 -15.26 -2.54 2.95
CA CYS A 55 -15.54 -2.99 1.59
C CYS A 55 -17.00 -3.39 1.42
N PHE A 56 -17.56 -4.12 2.38
CA PHE A 56 -18.96 -4.52 2.38
C PHE A 56 -19.90 -3.32 2.63
N ALA A 57 -19.53 -2.42 3.54
CA ALA A 57 -20.33 -1.25 3.90
C ALA A 57 -20.53 -0.26 2.75
N ILE A 58 -19.60 -0.21 1.78
CA ILE A 58 -19.73 0.66 0.58
C ILE A 58 -20.99 0.29 -0.24
N TYR A 59 -21.39 -0.96 -0.24
CA TYR A 59 -22.62 -1.36 -0.95
C TYR A 59 -23.87 -0.65 -0.39
N PHE A 60 -23.93 -0.47 0.93
CA PHE A 60 -25.04 0.18 1.64
C PHE A 60 -24.80 1.66 1.91
N LEU A 61 -23.82 2.26 1.26
CA LEU A 61 -23.33 3.59 1.58
C LEU A 61 -24.44 4.64 1.48
N PRO A 62 -24.80 5.33 2.59
CA PRO A 62 -25.73 6.44 2.57
C PRO A 62 -25.07 7.70 2.00
N GLU A 63 -25.84 8.64 1.50
CA GLU A 63 -25.39 9.94 0.96
C GLU A 63 -24.96 10.90 2.09
N ASN A 64 -24.05 10.45 2.95
CA ASN A 64 -23.54 11.22 4.07
C ASN A 64 -22.02 11.18 4.11
N VAL A 65 -21.37 12.31 3.98
CA VAL A 65 -19.92 12.48 3.93
C VAL A 65 -19.21 11.93 5.17
N PHE A 66 -19.87 11.93 6.35
CA PHE A 66 -19.32 11.35 7.57
C PHE A 66 -19.09 9.83 7.42
N PHE A 67 -20.06 9.11 6.82
CA PHE A 67 -19.87 7.68 6.56
C PHE A 67 -18.75 7.42 5.54
N LEU A 68 -18.64 8.27 4.51
CA LEU A 68 -17.51 8.20 3.57
C LEU A 68 -16.18 8.37 4.30
N PHE A 69 -16.08 9.35 5.20
CA PHE A 69 -14.89 9.56 6.03
C PHE A 69 -14.54 8.30 6.83
N VAL A 70 -15.51 7.70 7.52
CA VAL A 70 -15.30 6.47 8.33
C VAL A 70 -14.85 5.30 7.47
N ILE A 71 -15.43 5.12 6.29
CA ILE A 71 -15.08 4.05 5.37
C ILE A 71 -13.66 4.25 4.83
N ILE A 72 -13.32 5.44 4.34
CA ILE A 72 -11.96 5.73 3.86
C ILE A 72 -10.95 5.54 5.00
N PHE A 73 -11.27 6.02 6.21
CA PHE A 73 -10.45 5.78 7.39
C PHE A 73 -10.21 4.28 7.62
N ALA A 74 -11.25 3.46 7.61
CA ALA A 74 -11.14 2.04 7.86
C ALA A 74 -10.34 1.31 6.76
N LEU A 75 -10.57 1.65 5.48
CA LEU A 75 -9.79 1.13 4.35
C LEU A 75 -8.30 1.47 4.46
N ARG A 76 -7.98 2.72 4.84
CA ARG A 76 -6.60 3.18 5.04
C ARG A 76 -5.96 2.50 6.24
N PHE A 77 -6.70 2.40 7.35
CA PHE A 77 -6.21 1.83 8.59
C PHE A 77 -5.95 0.32 8.48
N PHE A 78 -6.93 -0.46 8.07
CA PHE A 78 -6.82 -1.91 8.00
C PHE A 78 -6.10 -2.38 6.74
N GLY A 79 -6.40 -1.83 5.56
CA GLY A 79 -5.83 -2.26 4.29
C GLY A 79 -4.39 -1.81 4.14
N GLN A 80 -4.16 -0.52 4.04
CA GLN A 80 -2.83 0.01 3.77
C GLN A 80 -1.93 0.02 5.01
N GLY A 81 -2.49 0.31 6.18
CA GLY A 81 -1.73 0.40 7.42
C GLY A 81 -1.47 -0.97 8.05
N ALA A 82 -2.47 -1.54 8.71
CA ALA A 82 -2.31 -2.71 9.57
C ALA A 82 -1.95 -3.99 8.80
N MET A 83 -2.52 -4.23 7.60
CA MET A 83 -2.21 -5.40 6.78
C MET A 83 -0.75 -5.37 6.31
N THR A 84 -0.29 -4.25 5.77
CA THR A 84 1.10 -4.07 5.34
C THR A 84 2.07 -4.20 6.51
N HIS A 85 1.72 -3.60 7.66
CA HIS A 85 2.51 -3.74 8.88
C HIS A 85 2.61 -5.20 9.35
N ALA A 86 1.51 -5.95 9.36
CA ALA A 86 1.50 -7.37 9.73
C ALA A 86 2.43 -8.19 8.82
N GLY A 87 2.32 -8.00 7.51
CA GLY A 87 3.16 -8.68 6.52
C GLY A 87 4.65 -8.39 6.71
N LEU A 88 5.04 -7.12 6.66
CA LEU A 88 6.45 -6.71 6.78
C LEU A 88 7.07 -7.11 8.12
N THR A 89 6.33 -6.93 9.22
CA THR A 89 6.82 -7.28 10.55
C THR A 89 7.04 -8.78 10.69
N SER A 90 6.11 -9.61 10.21
CA SER A 90 6.26 -11.06 10.27
C SER A 90 7.43 -11.57 9.42
N MET A 91 7.61 -11.04 8.22
CA MET A 91 8.73 -11.39 7.33
C MET A 91 10.09 -11.00 7.94
N THR A 92 10.18 -9.80 8.52
CA THR A 92 11.43 -9.33 9.14
C THR A 92 11.79 -10.10 10.42
N ARG A 93 10.79 -10.53 11.20
CA ARG A 93 11.00 -11.20 12.49
C ARG A 93 11.26 -12.69 12.36
N TYR A 94 10.51 -13.38 11.49
CA TYR A 94 10.49 -14.84 11.50
C TYR A 94 11.42 -15.50 10.48
N PHE A 95 11.99 -14.73 9.54
CA PHE A 95 12.86 -15.27 8.50
C PHE A 95 14.36 -14.98 8.72
N GLY A 96 14.75 -14.31 9.80
CA GLY A 96 16.14 -14.14 10.22
C GLY A 96 17.08 -13.67 9.11
N LYS A 97 18.01 -14.53 8.68
CA LYS A 97 18.98 -14.23 7.61
C LYS A 97 18.32 -14.08 6.24
N ASP A 98 17.21 -14.76 5.97
CA ASP A 98 16.49 -14.72 4.69
C ASP A 98 15.37 -13.67 4.65
N ARG A 99 15.36 -12.73 5.62
CA ARG A 99 14.32 -11.69 5.71
C ARG A 99 14.15 -10.87 4.42
N GLY A 100 15.23 -10.57 3.72
CA GLY A 100 15.18 -9.84 2.44
C GLY A 100 14.40 -10.60 1.38
N LYS A 101 14.70 -11.90 1.21
CA LYS A 101 13.96 -12.77 0.29
C LYS A 101 12.48 -12.88 0.68
N ALA A 102 12.19 -13.07 1.97
CA ALA A 102 10.82 -13.16 2.45
C ALA A 102 10.02 -11.88 2.16
N ILE A 103 10.59 -10.69 2.39
CA ILE A 103 9.98 -9.40 2.06
C ILE A 103 9.73 -9.30 0.55
N SER A 104 10.71 -9.66 -0.28
CA SER A 104 10.57 -9.63 -1.74
C SER A 104 9.44 -10.55 -2.21
N PHE A 105 9.42 -11.80 -1.75
CA PHE A 105 8.34 -12.73 -2.10
C PHE A 105 6.96 -12.27 -1.61
N GLY A 106 6.87 -11.73 -0.40
CA GLY A 106 5.60 -11.22 0.13
C GLY A 106 5.07 -10.02 -0.64
N ASN A 107 5.96 -9.13 -1.09
CA ASN A 107 5.59 -7.96 -1.89
C ASN A 107 5.20 -8.31 -3.33
N LEU A 108 5.62 -9.47 -3.88
CA LEU A 108 5.18 -9.91 -5.22
C LEU A 108 3.65 -9.95 -5.33
N GLY A 109 2.95 -10.43 -4.31
CA GLY A 109 1.48 -10.43 -4.31
C GLY A 109 0.88 -9.03 -4.43
N GLY A 110 1.46 -8.05 -3.73
CA GLY A 110 1.06 -6.65 -3.84
C GLY A 110 1.30 -6.08 -5.25
N MET A 111 2.46 -6.37 -5.84
CA MET A 111 2.80 -5.91 -7.20
C MET A 111 1.89 -6.54 -8.26
N LEU A 112 1.57 -7.84 -8.14
CA LEU A 112 0.58 -8.50 -9.00
C LEU A 112 -0.81 -7.86 -8.84
N GLY A 113 -1.19 -7.50 -7.60
CA GLY A 113 -2.43 -6.76 -7.35
C GLY A 113 -2.44 -5.40 -8.06
N VAL A 114 -1.38 -4.61 -7.94
CA VAL A 114 -1.23 -3.32 -8.63
C VAL A 114 -1.26 -3.48 -10.15
N MET A 115 -0.69 -4.56 -10.67
CA MET A 115 -0.63 -4.85 -12.11
C MET A 115 -2.00 -5.20 -12.70
N PHE A 116 -2.78 -6.03 -12.04
CA PHE A 116 -3.99 -6.61 -12.64
C PHE A 116 -5.30 -6.02 -12.12
N LEU A 117 -5.38 -5.60 -10.84
CA LEU A 117 -6.64 -5.13 -10.26
C LEU A 117 -7.21 -3.86 -10.92
N PRO A 118 -6.41 -2.83 -11.25
CA PRO A 118 -6.96 -1.63 -11.90
C PRO A 118 -7.59 -1.96 -13.25
N LEU A 119 -6.92 -2.79 -14.07
CA LEU A 119 -7.46 -3.22 -15.35
C LEU A 119 -8.72 -4.07 -15.18
N ALA A 120 -8.72 -5.01 -14.23
CA ALA A 120 -9.89 -5.81 -13.92
C ALA A 120 -11.08 -4.94 -13.49
N VAL A 121 -10.85 -3.89 -12.68
CA VAL A 121 -11.89 -2.95 -12.26
C VAL A 121 -12.44 -2.18 -13.47
N VAL A 122 -11.59 -1.74 -14.40
CA VAL A 122 -12.04 -1.05 -15.63
C VAL A 122 -13.00 -1.96 -16.42
N TYR A 123 -12.65 -3.23 -16.65
CA TYR A 123 -13.54 -4.18 -17.35
C TYR A 123 -14.81 -4.53 -16.56
N LEU A 124 -14.71 -4.62 -15.22
CA LEU A 124 -15.88 -4.88 -14.39
C LEU A 124 -16.89 -3.73 -14.42
N HIS A 125 -16.44 -2.51 -14.68
CA HIS A 125 -17.33 -1.35 -14.83
C HIS A 125 -18.30 -1.43 -15.99
N ASP A 126 -18.01 -2.24 -17.01
CA ASP A 126 -18.92 -2.48 -18.13
C ASP A 126 -20.15 -3.30 -17.71
N TYR A 127 -20.06 -4.06 -16.61
CA TYR A 127 -21.09 -5.00 -16.14
C TYR A 127 -21.68 -4.65 -14.78
N PHE A 128 -20.90 -3.96 -13.93
CA PHE A 128 -21.22 -3.70 -12.53
C PHE A 128 -21.01 -2.23 -12.18
N ASN A 129 -21.88 -1.68 -11.34
CA ASN A 129 -21.64 -0.36 -10.76
C ASN A 129 -20.57 -0.43 -9.64
N PHE A 130 -20.06 0.74 -9.22
CA PHE A 130 -18.98 0.78 -8.24
C PHE A 130 -19.32 0.10 -6.90
N LYS A 131 -20.60 0.16 -6.43
CA LYS A 131 -21.06 -0.50 -5.21
C LYS A 131 -20.97 -2.03 -5.33
N GLN A 132 -21.35 -2.57 -6.49
CA GLN A 132 -21.27 -4.01 -6.77
C GLN A 132 -19.81 -4.49 -6.90
N ILE A 133 -18.92 -3.67 -7.47
CA ILE A 133 -17.49 -3.98 -7.55
C ILE A 133 -16.89 -4.06 -6.13
N TRP A 134 -17.24 -3.14 -5.23
CA TRP A 134 -16.80 -3.22 -3.83
C TRP A 134 -17.37 -4.44 -3.10
N LEU A 135 -18.58 -4.85 -3.43
CA LEU A 135 -19.17 -6.10 -2.94
C LEU A 135 -18.37 -7.33 -3.42
N LEU A 136 -17.97 -7.37 -4.69
CA LEU A 136 -17.09 -8.42 -5.22
C LEU A 136 -15.73 -8.44 -4.51
N CYS A 137 -15.15 -7.27 -4.21
CA CYS A 137 -13.94 -7.17 -3.39
C CYS A 137 -14.15 -7.77 -1.99
N SER A 138 -15.30 -7.52 -1.37
CA SER A 138 -15.62 -8.08 -0.05
C SER A 138 -15.73 -9.61 -0.09
N PHE A 139 -16.36 -10.18 -1.12
CA PHE A 139 -16.40 -11.63 -1.33
C PHE A 139 -15.01 -12.24 -1.53
N SER A 140 -14.13 -11.55 -2.27
CA SER A 140 -12.74 -11.99 -2.44
C SER A 140 -12.00 -12.07 -1.10
N ILE A 141 -12.22 -11.10 -0.20
CA ILE A 141 -11.66 -11.12 1.15
C ILE A 141 -12.22 -12.30 1.97
N VAL A 142 -13.53 -12.59 1.88
CA VAL A 142 -14.14 -13.75 2.56
C VAL A 142 -13.50 -15.05 2.09
N LEU A 143 -13.30 -15.22 0.77
CA LEU A 143 -12.63 -16.39 0.20
C LEU A 143 -11.16 -16.51 0.65
N PHE A 144 -10.51 -15.40 0.97
CA PHE A 144 -9.14 -15.39 1.45
C PHE A 144 -9.03 -15.81 2.93
N ILE A 145 -10.06 -15.66 3.75
CA ILE A 145 -10.04 -15.99 5.18
C ILE A 145 -9.62 -17.45 5.46
N PRO A 146 -10.18 -18.49 4.80
CA PRO A 146 -9.71 -19.86 4.97
C PRO A 146 -8.23 -20.04 4.60
N VAL A 147 -7.78 -19.42 3.48
CA VAL A 147 -6.37 -19.47 3.06
C VAL A 147 -5.46 -18.88 4.15
N LEU A 148 -5.84 -17.73 4.70
CA LEU A 148 -5.12 -17.12 5.82
C LEU A 148 -5.05 -18.05 7.05
N TYR A 149 -6.16 -18.68 7.41
CA TYR A 149 -6.23 -19.61 8.54
C TYR A 149 -5.27 -20.79 8.38
N PHE A 150 -5.26 -21.44 7.22
CA PHE A 150 -4.38 -22.59 6.96
C PHE A 150 -2.92 -22.20 6.84
N THR A 151 -2.60 -21.08 6.16
CA THR A 151 -1.22 -20.64 5.96
C THR A 151 -0.55 -20.16 7.25
N LEU A 152 -1.32 -19.61 8.20
CA LEU A 152 -0.81 -19.16 9.48
C LEU A 152 -0.86 -20.25 10.59
N SER A 153 -1.22 -21.50 10.28
CA SER A 153 -1.38 -22.57 11.27
C SER A 153 -0.13 -22.79 12.15
N ASN A 154 1.08 -22.69 11.58
CA ASN A 154 2.34 -22.93 12.28
C ASN A 154 3.06 -21.64 12.74
N GLN A 155 2.44 -20.49 12.65
CA GLN A 155 3.11 -19.20 12.97
C GLN A 155 3.25 -18.97 14.48
N THR A 156 2.37 -19.54 15.30
CA THR A 156 2.43 -19.44 16.77
C THR A 156 3.76 -19.97 17.31
N GLU A 157 4.24 -21.12 16.80
CA GLU A 157 5.53 -21.68 17.20
C GLU A 157 6.70 -20.77 16.85
N ARG A 158 6.70 -20.22 15.62
CA ARG A 158 7.74 -19.28 15.16
C ARG A 158 7.74 -18.01 16.01
N GLN A 159 6.57 -17.49 16.35
CA GLN A 159 6.41 -16.32 17.20
C GLN A 159 6.96 -16.58 18.60
N ASN A 160 6.71 -17.75 19.19
CA ASN A 160 7.20 -18.13 20.51
C ASN A 160 8.73 -18.25 20.52
N ARG A 161 9.32 -18.94 19.54
CA ARG A 161 10.79 -19.03 19.37
C ARG A 161 11.44 -17.64 19.24
N PHE A 162 10.81 -16.73 18.51
CA PHE A 162 11.31 -15.36 18.38
C PHE A 162 11.26 -14.58 19.71
N LYS A 163 10.17 -14.73 20.50
CA LYS A 163 10.04 -14.13 21.84
C LYS A 163 11.13 -14.62 22.80
N GLU A 164 11.47 -15.91 22.76
CA GLU A 164 12.55 -16.50 23.54
C GLU A 164 13.92 -15.90 23.18
N THR A 165 14.21 -15.81 21.87
CA THR A 165 15.48 -15.24 21.37
C THR A 165 15.65 -13.77 21.73
N ILE A 166 14.57 -12.98 21.81
CA ILE A 166 14.65 -11.57 22.20
C ILE A 166 14.94 -11.40 23.69
N LYS A 167 14.42 -12.27 24.55
CA LYS A 167 14.67 -12.20 26.00
C LYS A 167 16.16 -12.30 26.35
N GLU A 168 16.94 -12.94 25.49
CA GLU A 168 18.36 -13.21 25.75
C GLU A 168 19.31 -12.06 25.33
N ASN A 169 18.93 -11.13 24.39
CA ASN A 169 20.04 -10.38 23.75
C ASN A 169 19.79 -8.99 23.14
N LYS A 170 18.86 -8.12 23.51
CA LYS A 170 18.80 -6.82 22.80
C LYS A 170 18.41 -5.59 23.64
N LYS A 171 19.25 -4.55 23.48
CA LYS A 171 18.93 -3.16 23.78
C LYS A 171 17.73 -2.74 22.91
N ILE A 172 16.55 -2.66 23.52
CA ILE A 172 15.30 -2.28 22.83
C ILE A 172 15.25 -0.75 22.80
N TRP A 173 15.20 -0.18 21.60
CA TRP A 173 15.01 1.25 21.43
C TRP A 173 13.54 1.62 21.70
N THR A 174 13.33 2.65 22.52
CA THR A 174 11.99 3.22 22.69
C THR A 174 11.63 4.14 21.52
N THR A 175 10.35 4.31 21.24
CA THR A 175 9.85 5.22 20.18
C THR A 175 10.45 6.64 20.33
N LEU A 176 10.54 7.13 21.58
CA LEU A 176 11.08 8.45 21.85
C LEU A 176 12.58 8.55 21.54
N GLN A 177 13.35 7.49 21.80
CA GLN A 177 14.77 7.46 21.45
C GLN A 177 14.97 7.47 19.94
N VAL A 178 14.13 6.75 19.19
CA VAL A 178 14.20 6.74 17.71
C VAL A 178 13.86 8.12 17.15
N ILE A 179 12.77 8.76 17.62
CA ILE A 179 12.35 10.08 17.14
C ILE A 179 13.41 11.16 17.46
N LYS A 180 14.16 11.03 18.56
CA LYS A 180 15.23 11.96 18.93
C LYS A 180 16.57 11.67 18.23
N ASP A 181 16.71 10.56 17.54
CA ASP A 181 17.94 10.24 16.81
C ASP A 181 18.06 11.12 15.56
N LYS A 182 19.16 11.87 15.47
CA LYS A 182 19.43 12.78 14.34
C LYS A 182 19.46 12.06 12.98
N ARG A 183 19.91 10.81 12.97
CA ARG A 183 19.95 10.00 11.74
C ARG A 183 18.52 9.71 11.25
N PHE A 184 17.63 9.33 12.17
CA PHE A 184 16.23 9.11 11.85
C PHE A 184 15.59 10.38 11.28
N LEU A 185 15.78 11.54 11.91
CA LEU A 185 15.22 12.82 11.45
C LEU A 185 15.73 13.25 10.07
N ILE A 186 16.99 12.94 9.73
CA ILE A 186 17.56 13.25 8.40
C ILE A 186 16.98 12.30 7.32
N TYR A 187 16.86 11.01 7.64
CA TYR A 187 16.37 10.03 6.67
C TYR A 187 14.85 10.04 6.49
N LEU A 188 14.08 10.47 7.49
CA LEU A 188 12.63 10.48 7.47
C LEU A 188 12.04 11.25 6.28
N PRO A 189 12.38 12.54 6.03
CA PRO A 189 11.82 13.26 4.87
C PRO A 189 12.26 12.63 3.55
N LEU A 190 13.47 12.10 3.47
CA LEU A 190 13.99 11.49 2.25
C LEU A 190 13.26 10.18 1.89
N THR A 191 13.04 9.31 2.86
CA THR A 191 12.29 8.06 2.65
C THR A 191 10.79 8.30 2.46
N SER A 192 10.25 9.35 3.08
CA SER A 192 8.84 9.73 2.95
C SER A 192 8.53 10.44 1.63
N SER A 193 9.52 11.06 0.98
CA SER A 193 9.31 11.83 -0.26
C SER A 193 8.76 10.97 -1.39
N PHE A 194 9.24 9.74 -1.56
CA PHE A 194 8.71 8.80 -2.55
C PHE A 194 7.23 8.50 -2.33
N SER A 195 6.85 8.17 -1.10
CA SER A 195 5.45 7.89 -0.75
C SER A 195 4.57 9.13 -0.86
N PHE A 196 5.10 10.32 -0.53
CA PHE A 196 4.38 11.57 -0.63
C PHE A 196 4.09 11.94 -2.10
N ILE A 197 5.11 11.94 -2.96
CA ILE A 197 4.98 12.20 -4.39
C ILE A 197 4.07 11.15 -5.04
N GLY A 198 4.32 9.87 -4.77
CA GLY A 198 3.57 8.77 -5.32
C GLY A 198 2.09 8.79 -4.95
N THR A 199 1.76 9.07 -3.69
CA THR A 199 0.36 9.19 -3.26
C THR A 199 -0.34 10.36 -3.94
N GLY A 200 0.34 11.51 -4.08
CA GLY A 200 -0.19 12.67 -4.78
C GLY A 200 -0.48 12.38 -6.26
N LEU A 201 0.48 11.78 -6.96
CA LEU A 201 0.31 11.37 -8.36
C LEU A 201 -0.84 10.36 -8.53
N MET A 202 -0.90 9.33 -7.70
CA MET A 202 -1.95 8.32 -7.76
C MET A 202 -3.34 8.88 -7.44
N PHE A 203 -3.44 9.81 -6.50
CA PHE A 203 -4.71 10.44 -6.15
C PHE A 203 -5.25 11.30 -7.31
N HIS A 204 -4.39 12.06 -7.98
CA HIS A 204 -4.76 12.93 -9.09
C HIS A 204 -4.66 12.25 -10.46
N GLN A 205 -4.32 10.97 -10.52
CA GLN A 205 -3.97 10.28 -11.75
C GLN A 205 -5.07 10.30 -12.81
N ILE A 206 -6.33 10.03 -12.42
CA ILE A 206 -7.47 10.04 -13.35
C ILE A 206 -7.64 11.45 -13.93
N PHE A 207 -7.56 12.50 -13.11
CA PHE A 207 -7.64 13.89 -13.58
C PHE A 207 -6.54 14.21 -14.58
N ILE A 208 -5.27 13.89 -14.25
CA ILE A 208 -4.13 14.13 -15.13
C ILE A 208 -4.30 13.43 -16.47
N PHE A 209 -4.81 12.21 -16.47
CA PHE A 209 -4.94 11.39 -17.67
C PHE A 209 -6.10 11.84 -18.56
N THR A 210 -7.22 12.20 -17.96
CA THR A 210 -8.35 12.77 -18.72
C THR A 210 -7.98 14.11 -19.39
N GLN A 211 -7.18 14.95 -18.72
CA GLN A 211 -6.68 16.19 -19.31
C GLN A 211 -5.75 15.94 -20.53
N LYS A 212 -5.07 14.80 -20.57
CA LYS A 212 -4.22 14.38 -21.69
C LYS A 212 -4.97 13.58 -22.77
N GLY A 213 -6.28 13.39 -22.61
CA GLY A 213 -7.10 12.62 -23.56
C GLY A 213 -6.87 11.10 -23.48
N TRP A 214 -6.27 10.59 -22.42
CA TRP A 214 -6.06 9.16 -22.23
C TRP A 214 -7.30 8.50 -21.62
N THR A 215 -7.66 7.30 -22.13
CA THR A 215 -8.81 6.53 -21.67
C THR A 215 -8.49 5.74 -20.38
N LEU A 216 -9.54 5.28 -19.69
CA LEU A 216 -9.39 4.41 -18.53
C LEU A 216 -8.73 3.06 -18.89
N GLU A 217 -8.94 2.56 -20.10
CA GLU A 217 -8.27 1.35 -20.60
C GLU A 217 -6.76 1.56 -20.79
N MET A 218 -6.38 2.72 -21.33
CA MET A 218 -4.96 3.12 -21.43
C MET A 218 -4.32 3.21 -20.04
N LEU A 219 -5.05 3.75 -19.06
CA LEU A 219 -4.62 3.78 -17.68
C LEU A 219 -4.42 2.37 -17.11
N GLY A 220 -5.41 1.48 -17.29
CA GLY A 220 -5.33 0.08 -16.88
C GLY A 220 -4.11 -0.64 -17.48
N THR A 221 -3.84 -0.40 -18.77
CA THR A 221 -2.64 -0.90 -19.45
C THR A 221 -1.36 -0.35 -18.83
N GLY A 222 -1.34 0.94 -18.48
CA GLY A 222 -0.22 1.57 -17.79
C GLY A 222 0.11 0.88 -16.45
N PHE A 223 -0.89 0.45 -15.69
CA PHE A 223 -0.69 -0.30 -14.45
C PHE A 223 -0.03 -1.68 -14.65
N ILE A 224 -0.21 -2.32 -15.80
CA ILE A 224 0.52 -3.56 -16.12
C ILE A 224 2.02 -3.27 -16.17
N PHE A 225 2.42 -2.21 -16.86
CA PHE A 225 3.83 -1.80 -16.94
C PHE A 225 4.38 -1.37 -15.57
N LEU A 226 3.61 -0.58 -14.82
CA LEU A 226 3.98 -0.21 -13.45
C LEU A 226 4.24 -1.45 -12.58
N GLY A 227 3.33 -2.41 -12.56
CA GLY A 227 3.50 -3.64 -11.79
C GLY A 227 4.66 -4.50 -12.26
N ALA A 228 4.84 -4.66 -13.58
CA ALA A 228 5.95 -5.42 -14.16
C ALA A 228 7.31 -4.82 -13.79
N PHE A 229 7.47 -3.50 -13.91
CA PHE A 229 8.72 -2.82 -13.54
C PHE A 229 8.92 -2.77 -12.02
N SER A 230 7.87 -2.68 -11.22
CA SER A 230 7.95 -2.84 -9.76
C SER A 230 8.50 -4.23 -9.37
N ILE A 231 8.08 -5.30 -10.07
CA ILE A 231 8.60 -6.66 -9.84
C ILE A 231 10.10 -6.72 -10.20
N ILE A 232 10.50 -6.14 -11.33
CA ILE A 232 11.90 -6.06 -11.74
C ILE A 232 12.71 -5.28 -10.69
N GLY A 233 12.22 -4.10 -10.27
CA GLY A 233 12.84 -3.29 -9.22
C GLY A 233 12.97 -4.04 -7.89
N LEU A 234 11.96 -4.82 -7.51
CA LEU A 234 11.98 -5.63 -6.29
C LEU A 234 13.04 -6.75 -6.35
N LEU A 235 13.20 -7.39 -7.50
CA LEU A 235 14.15 -8.50 -7.68
C LEU A 235 15.61 -8.02 -7.75
N PHE A 236 15.84 -6.90 -8.40
CA PHE A 236 17.20 -6.39 -8.67
C PHE A 236 17.61 -5.25 -7.74
N GLY A 237 16.65 -4.52 -7.14
CA GLY A 237 16.89 -3.35 -6.30
C GLY A 237 17.75 -3.64 -5.07
N GLY A 238 17.59 -4.81 -4.44
CA GLY A 238 18.44 -5.24 -3.32
C GLY A 238 19.91 -5.31 -3.71
N THR A 239 20.22 -5.96 -4.84
CA THR A 239 21.59 -6.08 -5.38
C THR A 239 22.16 -4.70 -5.73
N LEU A 240 21.32 -3.82 -6.31
CA LEU A 240 21.74 -2.46 -6.65
C LEU A 240 22.09 -1.64 -5.41
N ILE A 241 21.31 -1.76 -4.33
CA ILE A 241 21.58 -1.08 -3.05
C ILE A 241 22.90 -1.56 -2.44
N ASP A 242 23.19 -2.85 -2.51
CA ASP A 242 24.43 -3.43 -1.99
C ASP A 242 25.66 -2.91 -2.76
N ILE A 243 25.56 -2.73 -4.06
CA ILE A 243 26.64 -2.19 -4.92
C ILE A 243 26.82 -0.69 -4.74
N LEU A 244 25.72 0.08 -4.69
CA LEU A 244 25.78 1.57 -4.76
C LEU A 244 26.04 2.27 -3.43
N ASN A 245 26.00 1.60 -2.30
CA ASN A 245 25.92 2.21 -0.98
C ASN A 245 24.54 2.87 -0.72
N PRO A 246 23.92 2.67 0.46
CA PRO A 246 22.57 3.17 0.77
C PRO A 246 22.33 4.66 0.54
N LYS A 247 23.37 5.50 0.77
CA LYS A 247 23.24 6.96 0.57
C LYS A 247 23.07 7.34 -0.91
N LYS A 248 23.79 6.67 -1.81
CA LYS A 248 23.68 6.90 -3.26
C LYS A 248 22.42 6.23 -3.81
N ALA A 249 22.07 5.05 -3.31
CA ALA A 249 20.90 4.30 -3.73
C ALA A 249 19.61 5.13 -3.65
N ILE A 250 19.42 5.91 -2.58
CA ILE A 250 18.21 6.74 -2.42
C ILE A 250 18.09 7.78 -3.54
N ILE A 251 19.20 8.41 -3.95
CA ILE A 251 19.19 9.40 -5.04
C ILE A 251 18.83 8.71 -6.37
N TYR A 252 19.41 7.55 -6.64
CA TYR A 252 19.12 6.80 -7.86
C TYR A 252 17.70 6.25 -7.90
N LEU A 253 17.09 5.94 -6.76
CA LEU A 253 15.69 5.51 -6.66
C LEU A 253 14.69 6.64 -6.95
N LEU A 254 15.04 7.90 -6.65
CA LEU A 254 14.18 9.04 -6.93
C LEU A 254 14.31 9.57 -8.38
N LEU A 255 15.42 9.28 -9.05
CA LEU A 255 15.68 9.78 -10.39
C LEU A 255 14.66 9.30 -11.44
N PRO A 256 14.27 8.01 -11.49
CA PRO A 256 13.29 7.53 -12.47
C PRO A 256 11.93 8.22 -12.33
N ILE A 257 11.42 8.37 -11.10
CA ILE A 257 10.14 9.05 -10.89
C ILE A 257 10.21 10.52 -11.28
N PHE A 258 11.34 11.20 -11.05
CA PHE A 258 11.56 12.58 -11.46
C PHE A 258 11.55 12.71 -12.99
N ILE A 259 12.25 11.83 -13.71
CA ILE A 259 12.21 11.77 -15.17
C ILE A 259 10.79 11.47 -15.66
N GLY A 260 10.10 10.52 -15.03
CA GLY A 260 8.72 10.18 -15.35
C GLY A 260 7.77 11.38 -15.24
N ILE A 261 7.90 12.19 -14.20
CA ILE A 261 7.10 13.41 -14.01
C ILE A 261 7.40 14.43 -15.12
N ILE A 262 8.67 14.63 -15.50
CA ILE A 262 9.04 15.52 -16.60
C ILE A 262 8.39 15.04 -17.89
N LEU A 263 8.46 13.75 -18.21
CA LEU A 263 7.81 13.20 -19.39
C LEU A 263 6.30 13.41 -19.36
N LEU A 264 5.67 13.20 -18.20
CA LEU A 264 4.25 13.42 -17.99
C LEU A 264 3.84 14.89 -18.23
N LEU A 265 4.70 15.87 -17.91
CA LEU A 265 4.41 17.28 -18.10
C LEU A 265 4.43 17.69 -19.58
N PHE A 266 5.41 17.21 -20.35
CA PHE A 266 5.68 17.72 -21.69
C PHE A 266 5.08 16.89 -22.83
N PHE A 267 4.69 15.64 -22.59
CA PHE A 267 4.25 14.72 -23.64
C PHE A 267 2.85 14.20 -23.41
N GLU A 268 2.08 14.02 -24.49
CA GLU A 268 0.67 13.57 -24.45
C GLU A 268 0.46 12.21 -25.13
N ASN A 269 1.47 11.70 -25.85
CA ASN A 269 1.36 10.43 -26.54
C ASN A 269 1.30 9.26 -25.55
N PHE A 270 0.50 8.25 -25.86
CA PHE A 270 0.31 7.04 -25.05
C PHE A 270 1.62 6.31 -24.71
N TYR A 271 2.62 6.32 -25.59
CA TYR A 271 3.93 5.71 -25.28
C TYR A 271 4.61 6.37 -24.07
N PHE A 272 4.42 7.65 -23.86
CA PHE A 272 4.98 8.34 -22.69
C PHE A 272 4.25 7.98 -21.39
N LEU A 273 2.96 7.63 -21.46
CA LEU A 273 2.25 7.02 -20.32
C LEU A 273 2.93 5.71 -19.90
N ILE A 274 3.22 4.84 -20.86
CA ILE A 274 3.88 3.54 -20.58
C ILE A 274 5.26 3.79 -19.96
N ILE A 275 6.06 4.68 -20.53
CA ILE A 275 7.39 5.02 -20.01
C ILE A 275 7.28 5.62 -18.59
N TYR A 276 6.36 6.56 -18.36
CA TYR A 276 6.10 7.13 -17.03
C TYR A 276 5.73 6.04 -16.01
N MET A 277 4.78 5.18 -16.35
CA MET A 277 4.35 4.10 -15.47
C MET A 277 5.47 3.10 -15.19
N SER A 278 6.30 2.80 -16.19
CA SER A 278 7.48 1.94 -16.03
C SER A 278 8.54 2.56 -15.12
N LEU A 279 8.77 3.86 -15.22
CA LEU A 279 9.74 4.58 -14.39
C LEU A 279 9.23 4.81 -12.95
N TYR A 280 7.92 4.82 -12.77
CA TYR A 280 7.29 4.92 -11.46
C TYR A 280 7.31 3.58 -10.72
N GLY A 281 7.18 2.44 -11.42
CA GLY A 281 7.24 1.07 -10.87
C GLY A 281 8.66 0.63 -10.56
#